data_2a432e3f083d79e7d815a3291a005c02
#
_entry.id   2a432e3f083d79e7d815a3291a005c02
#
_cell.length_a   1.000
_cell.length_b   1.000
_cell.length_c   1.000
_cell.angle_alpha   90.00
_cell.angle_beta   90.00
_cell.angle_gamma   90.00
#
_symmetry.space_group_name_H-M   'P 1'
#
loop_
_entity.id
_entity.type
_entity.pdbx_description
1 polymer ?
#
loop_
_entity_poly.entity_id
_entity_poly.type
_entity_poly.pdbx_seq_one_letter_code
_entity_poly.pdbx_strand_id
1 'polypeptide(L)'
;RVVIKNIYMTLITIVNQIFRFKRLKSNHIAILMTFPEDVMPIIEQLNQKGYELTVIAKEKEWAKLKQFKNVSFVPAGNNHIVRHIKTISTAKVIVIDTYYLMLGGYHKKKGQTIIQTWHASGALKNFGLTDHQVDLNNKKMVQQYKSVYKATDYYLVGGEEMSKCFESAFDAKRTQMLKLGLPRLTKYFKLDLKTEQKKLKKYYNIPNKLALYVPTYRENQMDNRQIDKVYFEKQLPNYTLINQLHPSIPNSEHIAPTSELIMMADIIISDYSSLPIEASLLNKPTLFYVFDEEEYEDVRGLNQFYRDIPTFYKVKH
;
A
#
# COMPACT_ATOMS: atom_id res chain seq x y z
N ARG A 1 -22.75 5.78 -8.58
CA ARG A 1 -21.71 5.08 -7.77
C ARG A 1 -21.95 5.22 -6.26
N VAL A 2 -22.20 6.44 -5.72
CA VAL A 2 -22.44 6.67 -4.28
C VAL A 2 -23.63 5.87 -3.74
N VAL A 3 -24.74 5.85 -4.47
CA VAL A 3 -25.96 5.10 -4.09
C VAL A 3 -25.68 3.60 -3.95
N ILE A 4 -24.99 3.01 -4.93
CA ILE A 4 -24.65 1.57 -4.90
C ILE A 4 -23.76 1.23 -3.69
N LYS A 5 -22.80 2.08 -3.39
CA LYS A 5 -21.94 1.90 -2.20
C LYS A 5 -22.72 2.03 -0.90
N ASN A 6 -23.69 2.94 -0.83
CA ASN A 6 -24.58 3.07 0.34
C ASN A 6 -25.47 1.85 0.52
N ILE A 7 -26.05 1.30 -0.55
CA ILE A 7 -26.80 0.04 -0.52
C ILE A 7 -25.91 -1.08 0.02
N TYR A 8 -24.70 -1.20 -0.49
CA TYR A 8 -23.73 -2.19 -0.01
C TYR A 8 -23.45 -2.04 1.49
N MET A 9 -23.18 -0.82 1.98
CA MET A 9 -22.95 -0.58 3.41
C MET A 9 -24.19 -0.92 4.26
N THR A 10 -25.40 -0.65 3.75
CA THR A 10 -26.65 -1.04 4.42
C THR A 10 -26.76 -2.54 4.53
N LEU A 11 -26.44 -3.30 3.47
CA LEU A 11 -26.40 -4.77 3.52
C LEU A 11 -25.39 -5.28 4.56
N ILE A 12 -24.21 -4.67 4.61
CA ILE A 12 -23.22 -4.98 5.64
C ILE A 12 -23.79 -4.77 7.06
N THR A 13 -24.47 -3.65 7.27
CA THR A 13 -25.13 -3.36 8.56
C THR A 13 -26.14 -4.44 8.93
N ILE A 14 -26.99 -4.88 7.99
CA ILE A 14 -27.97 -5.94 8.22
C ILE A 14 -27.26 -7.25 8.58
N VAL A 15 -26.26 -7.66 7.80
CA VAL A 15 -25.48 -8.89 8.08
C VAL A 15 -24.77 -8.78 9.42
N ASN A 16 -24.25 -7.61 9.76
CA ASN A 16 -23.58 -7.37 11.05
C ASN A 16 -24.53 -7.59 12.24
N GLN A 17 -25.81 -7.22 12.12
CA GLN A 17 -26.80 -7.47 13.18
C GLN A 17 -26.99 -8.97 13.48
N ILE A 18 -26.88 -9.84 12.46
CA ILE A 18 -26.96 -11.30 12.63
C ILE A 18 -25.85 -11.81 13.56
N PHE A 19 -24.64 -11.22 13.45
CA PHE A 19 -23.48 -11.65 14.24
C PHE A 19 -23.22 -10.79 15.48
N ARG A 20 -24.11 -9.87 15.79
CA ARG A 20 -23.99 -8.94 16.93
C ARG A 20 -23.73 -9.64 18.26
N PHE A 21 -24.38 -10.78 18.49
CA PHE A 21 -24.31 -11.51 19.76
C PHE A 21 -23.11 -12.47 19.85
N LYS A 22 -22.34 -12.67 18.80
CA LYS A 22 -21.13 -13.48 18.88
C LYS A 22 -20.12 -12.84 19.83
N ARG A 23 -19.56 -13.64 20.72
CA ARG A 23 -18.55 -13.16 21.67
C ARG A 23 -17.21 -12.93 20.97
N LEU A 24 -16.47 -11.92 21.41
CA LEU A 24 -15.09 -11.70 21.02
C LEU A 24 -14.20 -12.80 21.60
N LYS A 25 -13.30 -13.32 20.79
CA LYS A 25 -12.24 -14.23 21.20
C LYS A 25 -10.97 -13.43 21.43
N SER A 26 -10.38 -13.52 22.62
CA SER A 26 -9.24 -12.70 23.03
C SER A 26 -7.99 -12.91 22.22
N ASN A 27 -7.78 -14.12 21.67
CA ASN A 27 -6.64 -14.50 20.87
C ASN A 27 -6.92 -14.52 19.34
N HIS A 28 -8.13 -14.13 18.90
CA HIS A 28 -8.49 -14.12 17.49
C HIS A 28 -8.23 -12.74 16.86
N ILE A 29 -7.48 -12.73 15.76
CA ILE A 29 -7.17 -11.56 14.94
C ILE A 29 -7.65 -11.82 13.53
N ALA A 30 -8.49 -10.94 13.01
CA ALA A 30 -8.89 -10.95 11.60
C ALA A 30 -8.01 -9.99 10.81
N ILE A 31 -7.62 -10.40 9.63
CA ILE A 31 -6.71 -9.62 8.77
C ILE A 31 -7.34 -9.52 7.38
N LEU A 32 -7.59 -8.29 6.93
CA LEU A 32 -8.01 -8.01 5.57
C LEU A 32 -6.76 -7.62 4.78
N MET A 33 -6.35 -8.47 3.85
CA MET A 33 -5.08 -8.34 3.14
C MET A 33 -5.29 -8.16 1.64
N THR A 34 -4.85 -7.03 1.13
CA THR A 34 -4.74 -6.71 -0.31
C THR A 34 -3.27 -6.62 -0.73
N PHE A 35 -2.41 -6.15 0.17
CA PHE A 35 -0.99 -5.91 -0.05
C PHE A 35 -0.14 -6.81 0.86
N PRO A 36 0.24 -8.02 0.40
CA PRO A 36 0.96 -8.98 1.22
C PRO A 36 2.28 -8.45 1.81
N GLU A 37 3.00 -7.60 1.10
CA GLU A 37 4.29 -7.07 1.59
C GLU A 37 4.16 -6.29 2.92
N ASP A 38 3.00 -5.66 3.14
CA ASP A 38 2.73 -4.87 4.34
C ASP A 38 2.21 -5.71 5.50
N VAL A 39 1.63 -6.87 5.22
CA VAL A 39 0.86 -7.65 6.21
C VAL A 39 1.53 -8.98 6.55
N MET A 40 2.20 -9.65 5.60
CA MET A 40 2.85 -10.94 5.84
C MET A 40 3.83 -10.93 7.04
N PRO A 41 4.67 -9.89 7.24
CA PRO A 41 5.53 -9.83 8.41
C PRO A 41 4.77 -9.82 9.75
N ILE A 42 3.57 -9.22 9.76
CA ILE A 42 2.68 -9.23 10.93
C ILE A 42 2.12 -10.64 11.15
N ILE A 43 1.65 -11.29 10.09
CA ILE A 43 1.11 -12.67 10.15
C ILE A 43 2.16 -13.62 10.71
N GLU A 44 3.38 -13.56 10.23
CA GLU A 44 4.50 -14.39 10.71
C GLU A 44 4.71 -14.24 12.20
N GLN A 45 4.82 -13.01 12.69
CA GLN A 45 5.06 -12.71 14.10
C GLN A 45 3.88 -13.13 15.00
N LEU A 46 2.64 -12.87 14.57
CA LEU A 46 1.46 -13.24 15.33
C LEU A 46 1.26 -14.76 15.36
N ASN A 47 1.55 -15.45 14.25
CA ASN A 47 1.50 -16.92 14.22
C ASN A 47 2.53 -17.54 15.16
N GLN A 48 3.76 -17.00 15.21
CA GLN A 48 4.81 -17.44 16.14
C GLN A 48 4.40 -17.25 17.61
N LYS A 49 3.62 -16.20 17.90
CA LYS A 49 3.08 -15.91 19.24
C LYS A 49 1.85 -16.75 19.60
N GLY A 50 1.36 -17.60 18.70
CA GLY A 50 0.24 -18.51 18.94
C GLY A 50 -1.16 -17.88 18.80
N TYR A 51 -1.30 -16.70 18.19
CA TYR A 51 -2.61 -16.13 17.92
C TYR A 51 -3.35 -16.92 16.84
N GLU A 52 -4.68 -17.01 16.97
CA GLU A 52 -5.56 -17.50 15.91
C GLU A 52 -5.76 -16.39 14.88
N LEU A 53 -5.36 -16.62 13.65
CA LEU A 53 -5.46 -15.65 12.58
C LEU A 53 -6.49 -16.13 11.54
N THR A 54 -7.38 -15.23 11.11
CA THR A 54 -8.19 -15.46 9.92
C THR A 54 -7.89 -14.39 8.90
N VAL A 55 -7.34 -14.78 7.76
CA VAL A 55 -6.94 -13.86 6.70
C VAL A 55 -7.97 -13.87 5.58
N ILE A 56 -8.51 -12.70 5.28
CA ILE A 56 -9.39 -12.44 4.14
C ILE A 56 -8.53 -11.85 3.03
N ALA A 57 -8.31 -12.60 1.95
CA ALA A 57 -7.44 -12.20 0.85
C ALA A 57 -7.86 -12.84 -0.48
N LYS A 58 -7.22 -12.44 -1.58
CA LYS A 58 -7.39 -13.10 -2.89
C LYS A 58 -6.92 -14.55 -2.82
N GLU A 59 -7.58 -15.45 -3.54
CA GLU A 59 -7.29 -16.90 -3.51
C GLU A 59 -5.84 -17.25 -3.78
N LYS A 60 -5.19 -16.52 -4.67
CA LYS A 60 -3.76 -16.72 -4.99
C LYS A 60 -2.83 -16.60 -3.76
N GLU A 61 -3.23 -15.87 -2.73
CA GLU A 61 -2.42 -15.67 -1.52
C GLU A 61 -2.48 -16.90 -0.58
N TRP A 62 -3.43 -17.81 -0.77
CA TRP A 62 -3.54 -19.03 0.03
C TRP A 62 -2.27 -19.87 -0.01
N ALA A 63 -1.61 -19.95 -1.15
CA ALA A 63 -0.37 -20.72 -1.30
C ALA A 63 0.72 -20.28 -0.30
N LYS A 64 0.78 -18.99 0.04
CA LYS A 64 1.71 -18.42 1.02
C LYS A 64 1.22 -18.59 2.46
N LEU A 65 -0.10 -18.58 2.67
CA LEU A 65 -0.70 -18.59 4.00
C LEU A 65 -0.79 -19.99 4.60
N LYS A 66 -1.00 -21.03 3.77
CA LYS A 66 -1.18 -22.42 4.21
C LYS A 66 0.00 -23.02 4.98
N GLN A 67 1.18 -22.39 4.90
CA GLN A 67 2.35 -22.84 5.67
C GLN A 67 2.27 -22.52 7.17
N PHE A 68 1.39 -21.60 7.56
CA PHE A 68 1.24 -21.18 8.96
C PHE A 68 0.20 -22.03 9.68
N LYS A 69 0.56 -22.55 10.85
CA LYS A 69 -0.25 -23.50 11.60
C LYS A 69 -1.59 -22.93 12.11
N ASN A 70 -1.57 -21.67 12.57
CA ASN A 70 -2.72 -21.04 13.21
C ASN A 70 -3.44 -20.03 12.29
N VAL A 71 -3.32 -20.19 10.98
CA VAL A 71 -3.92 -19.31 9.98
C VAL A 71 -5.06 -20.01 9.26
N SER A 72 -6.24 -19.44 9.37
CA SER A 72 -7.40 -19.78 8.56
C SER A 72 -7.56 -18.77 7.42
N PHE A 73 -8.14 -19.21 6.31
CA PHE A 73 -8.31 -18.39 5.10
C PHE A 73 -9.78 -18.24 4.72
N VAL A 74 -10.13 -17.04 4.29
CA VAL A 74 -11.43 -16.73 3.68
C VAL A 74 -11.19 -15.97 2.39
N PRO A 75 -11.70 -16.45 1.24
CA PRO A 75 -11.54 -15.73 -0.02
C PRO A 75 -12.13 -14.32 0.04
N ALA A 76 -11.42 -13.34 -0.54
CA ALA A 76 -11.97 -12.02 -0.78
C ALA A 76 -13.05 -12.06 -1.88
N GLY A 77 -13.94 -11.07 -1.87
CA GLY A 77 -15.00 -10.92 -2.86
C GLY A 77 -16.39 -10.78 -2.23
N ASN A 78 -17.28 -10.12 -2.96
CA ASN A 78 -18.61 -9.77 -2.44
C ASN A 78 -19.51 -10.98 -2.18
N ASN A 79 -19.28 -12.10 -2.86
CA ASN A 79 -19.96 -13.37 -2.64
C ASN A 79 -19.64 -14.02 -1.28
N HIS A 80 -18.61 -13.57 -0.58
CA HIS A 80 -18.19 -14.08 0.72
C HIS A 80 -18.50 -13.11 1.90
N ILE A 81 -19.29 -12.06 1.67
CA ILE A 81 -19.56 -11.00 2.66
C ILE A 81 -20.01 -11.56 4.00
N VAL A 82 -20.93 -12.53 4.02
CA VAL A 82 -21.44 -13.13 5.26
C VAL A 82 -20.30 -13.78 6.06
N ARG A 83 -19.39 -14.48 5.37
CA ARG A 83 -18.19 -15.07 5.99
C ARG A 83 -17.23 -14.00 6.51
N HIS A 84 -17.05 -12.91 5.75
CA HIS A 84 -16.21 -11.78 6.16
C HIS A 84 -16.73 -11.15 7.46
N ILE A 85 -18.02 -10.79 7.50
CA ILE A 85 -18.62 -10.18 8.68
C ILE A 85 -18.62 -11.14 9.87
N LYS A 86 -18.91 -12.42 9.64
CA LYS A 86 -18.80 -13.47 10.69
C LYS A 86 -17.40 -13.52 11.29
N THR A 87 -16.37 -13.47 10.44
CA THR A 87 -14.96 -13.52 10.84
C THR A 87 -14.59 -12.30 11.69
N ILE A 88 -14.81 -11.09 11.18
CA ILE A 88 -14.43 -9.87 11.90
C ILE A 88 -15.24 -9.67 13.18
N SER A 89 -16.47 -10.19 13.26
CA SER A 89 -17.33 -10.05 14.44
C SER A 89 -16.86 -10.83 15.67
N THR A 90 -15.95 -11.78 15.52
CA THR A 90 -15.35 -12.57 16.62
C THR A 90 -13.92 -12.16 16.93
N ALA A 91 -13.29 -11.34 16.09
CA ALA A 91 -11.92 -10.92 16.27
C ALA A 91 -11.79 -9.79 17.30
N LYS A 92 -10.84 -9.93 18.22
CA LYS A 92 -10.46 -8.88 19.17
C LYS A 92 -9.79 -7.71 18.47
N VAL A 93 -8.94 -8.01 17.49
CA VAL A 93 -8.24 -7.03 16.65
C VAL A 93 -8.51 -7.33 15.18
N ILE A 94 -8.71 -6.29 14.41
CA ILE A 94 -8.87 -6.35 12.97
C ILE A 94 -7.75 -5.52 12.36
N VAL A 95 -6.92 -6.15 11.53
CA VAL A 95 -5.83 -5.49 10.80
C VAL A 95 -6.27 -5.29 9.36
N ILE A 96 -6.08 -4.10 8.84
CA ILE A 96 -6.41 -3.73 7.47
C ILE A 96 -5.22 -3.02 6.80
N ASP A 97 -5.08 -3.15 5.50
CA ASP A 97 -3.96 -2.59 4.73
C ASP A 97 -4.37 -1.56 3.66
N THR A 98 -5.66 -1.32 3.51
CA THR A 98 -6.20 -0.35 2.55
C THR A 98 -7.60 0.11 2.95
N TYR A 99 -8.28 0.80 2.05
CA TYR A 99 -9.68 1.20 2.18
C TYR A 99 -10.61 0.02 1.90
N TYR A 100 -11.40 -0.38 2.90
CA TYR A 100 -12.42 -1.42 2.77
C TYR A 100 -13.81 -0.84 3.02
N LEU A 101 -14.59 -0.69 1.96
CA LEU A 101 -15.94 -0.08 2.00
C LEU A 101 -16.86 -0.75 3.03
N MET A 102 -16.71 -2.07 3.24
CA MET A 102 -17.51 -2.81 4.21
C MET A 102 -17.41 -2.26 5.63
N LEU A 103 -16.30 -1.63 6.00
CA LEU A 103 -16.12 -1.06 7.34
C LEU A 103 -17.01 0.16 7.60
N GLY A 104 -17.52 0.81 6.56
CA GLY A 104 -18.51 1.88 6.69
C GLY A 104 -19.89 1.41 7.16
N GLY A 105 -20.20 0.12 6.91
CA GLY A 105 -21.43 -0.53 7.41
C GLY A 105 -21.22 -1.46 8.61
N TYR A 106 -19.97 -1.69 9.01
CA TYR A 106 -19.64 -2.55 10.15
C TYR A 106 -19.64 -1.75 11.47
N HIS A 107 -20.39 -2.22 12.44
CA HIS A 107 -20.46 -1.64 13.77
C HIS A 107 -19.56 -2.43 14.73
N LYS A 108 -18.43 -1.86 15.11
CA LYS A 108 -17.50 -2.46 16.06
C LYS A 108 -18.18 -2.77 17.38
N LYS A 109 -17.80 -3.89 17.98
CA LYS A 109 -18.17 -4.22 19.35
C LYS A 109 -17.27 -3.50 20.35
N LYS A 110 -17.78 -3.27 21.55
CA LYS A 110 -16.95 -2.78 22.64
C LYS A 110 -15.75 -3.71 22.85
N GLY A 111 -14.55 -3.17 22.84
CA GLY A 111 -13.33 -3.92 23.01
C GLY A 111 -12.72 -4.47 21.72
N GLN A 112 -13.28 -4.19 20.55
CA GLN A 112 -12.60 -4.41 19.25
C GLN A 112 -11.74 -3.23 18.87
N THR A 113 -10.60 -3.51 18.24
CA THR A 113 -9.69 -2.50 17.72
C THR A 113 -9.42 -2.76 16.25
N ILE A 114 -9.49 -1.72 15.42
CA ILE A 114 -9.12 -1.78 13.99
C ILE A 114 -7.84 -0.99 13.79
N ILE A 115 -6.82 -1.64 13.23
CA ILE A 115 -5.50 -1.07 12.96
C ILE A 115 -5.28 -1.06 11.45
N GLN A 116 -4.99 0.12 10.90
CA GLN A 116 -4.59 0.33 9.50
C GLN A 116 -3.07 0.30 9.38
N THR A 117 -2.54 -0.64 8.60
CA THR A 117 -1.11 -0.70 8.28
C THR A 117 -0.76 0.21 7.11
N TRP A 118 -1.74 0.48 6.24
CA TRP A 118 -1.54 1.05 4.93
C TRP A 118 -0.65 0.16 4.05
N HIS A 119 -0.21 0.66 2.90
CA HIS A 119 0.53 -0.11 1.91
C HIS A 119 1.60 0.71 1.17
N ALA A 120 2.15 1.71 1.85
CA ALA A 120 3.19 2.57 1.31
C ALA A 120 4.08 3.13 2.43
N SER A 121 5.35 3.33 2.12
CA SER A 121 6.33 3.87 3.08
C SER A 121 6.11 5.36 3.37
N GLY A 122 5.43 6.05 2.47
CA GLY A 122 5.09 7.46 2.57
C GLY A 122 4.19 7.86 1.40
N ALA A 123 3.99 9.15 1.20
CA ALA A 123 3.21 9.66 0.08
C ALA A 123 3.79 10.97 -0.46
N LEU A 124 3.85 11.09 -1.77
CA LEU A 124 4.20 12.33 -2.48
C LEU A 124 2.96 12.96 -3.15
N LYS A 125 1.92 12.20 -3.33
CA LYS A 125 0.63 12.58 -3.92
C LYS A 125 -0.48 12.58 -2.88
N ASN A 126 -1.52 13.36 -3.15
CA ASN A 126 -2.73 13.36 -2.36
C ASN A 126 -3.51 12.04 -2.52
N PHE A 127 -4.25 11.66 -1.48
CA PHE A 127 -5.13 10.49 -1.46
C PHE A 127 -6.27 10.70 -0.45
N GLY A 128 -7.26 9.82 -0.46
CA GLY A 128 -8.41 9.95 0.44
C GLY A 128 -9.15 11.26 0.19
N LEU A 129 -9.49 11.99 1.25
CA LEU A 129 -10.22 13.26 1.15
C LEU A 129 -9.40 14.41 0.55
N THR A 130 -8.07 14.27 0.45
CA THR A 130 -7.22 15.30 -0.17
C THR A 130 -7.00 15.07 -1.67
N ASP A 131 -7.39 13.92 -2.21
CA ASP A 131 -7.32 13.63 -3.64
C ASP A 131 -8.25 14.57 -4.41
N HIS A 132 -7.73 15.28 -5.42
CA HIS A 132 -8.51 16.23 -6.23
C HIS A 132 -9.66 15.57 -7.01
N GLN A 133 -9.63 14.26 -7.20
CA GLN A 133 -10.76 13.51 -7.78
C GLN A 133 -11.96 13.37 -6.82
N VAL A 134 -11.79 13.71 -5.54
CA VAL A 134 -12.88 13.68 -4.55
C VAL A 134 -13.60 15.01 -4.55
N ASP A 135 -14.87 15.00 -5.00
CA ASP A 135 -15.72 16.18 -4.92
C ASP A 135 -16.15 16.45 -3.47
N LEU A 136 -15.45 17.37 -2.81
CA LEU A 136 -15.76 17.77 -1.43
C LEU A 136 -17.11 18.48 -1.27
N ASN A 137 -17.70 19.01 -2.36
CA ASN A 137 -19.03 19.60 -2.35
C ASN A 137 -20.14 18.54 -2.34
N ASN A 138 -19.81 17.32 -2.75
CA ASN A 138 -20.72 16.19 -2.68
C ASN A 138 -20.76 15.61 -1.25
N LYS A 139 -21.60 16.22 -0.39
CA LYS A 139 -21.72 15.82 1.02
C LYS A 139 -21.97 14.34 1.24
N LYS A 140 -22.75 13.69 0.33
CA LYS A 140 -23.03 12.25 0.42
C LYS A 140 -21.77 11.40 0.17
N MET A 141 -20.96 11.79 -0.81
CA MET A 141 -19.67 11.14 -1.08
C MET A 141 -18.71 11.30 0.09
N VAL A 142 -18.53 12.51 0.60
CA VAL A 142 -17.67 12.79 1.74
C VAL A 142 -18.11 12.01 2.97
N GLN A 143 -19.41 11.99 3.27
CA GLN A 143 -19.94 11.23 4.40
C GLN A 143 -19.67 9.72 4.26
N GLN A 144 -19.74 9.20 3.05
CA GLN A 144 -19.44 7.80 2.76
C GLN A 144 -17.96 7.48 3.04
N TYR A 145 -17.02 8.30 2.58
CA TYR A 145 -15.59 8.15 2.92
C TYR A 145 -15.36 8.21 4.42
N LYS A 146 -15.91 9.24 5.08
CA LYS A 146 -15.76 9.43 6.53
C LYS A 146 -16.32 8.26 7.35
N SER A 147 -17.41 7.64 6.92
CA SER A 147 -17.97 6.47 7.61
C SER A 147 -17.00 5.28 7.62
N VAL A 148 -16.24 5.08 6.55
CA VAL A 148 -15.21 4.05 6.48
C VAL A 148 -14.00 4.40 7.33
N TYR A 149 -13.49 5.63 7.20
CA TYR A 149 -12.30 6.06 7.96
C TYR A 149 -12.53 6.06 9.47
N LYS A 150 -13.72 6.44 9.90
CA LYS A 150 -14.12 6.43 11.32
C LYS A 150 -14.05 5.06 11.99
N ALA A 151 -14.08 3.98 11.21
CA ALA A 151 -13.95 2.63 11.75
C ALA A 151 -12.54 2.33 12.26
N THR A 152 -11.51 3.00 11.74
CA THR A 152 -10.11 2.79 12.11
C THR A 152 -9.80 3.45 13.45
N ASP A 153 -9.20 2.69 14.37
CA ASP A 153 -8.78 3.18 15.67
C ASP A 153 -7.33 3.71 15.64
N TYR A 154 -6.43 2.97 14.96
CA TYR A 154 -5.02 3.30 14.89
C TYR A 154 -4.44 3.13 13.50
N TYR A 155 -3.40 3.91 13.22
CA TYR A 155 -2.65 3.89 11.97
C TYR A 155 -1.18 3.62 12.26
N LEU A 156 -0.57 2.61 11.61
CA LEU A 156 0.87 2.45 11.62
C LEU A 156 1.53 3.50 10.73
N VAL A 157 2.52 4.18 11.25
CA VAL A 157 3.28 5.20 10.51
C VAL A 157 4.78 5.03 10.71
N GLY A 158 5.54 5.30 9.66
CA GLY A 158 7.00 5.32 9.71
C GLY A 158 7.57 6.63 10.26
N GLY A 159 6.78 7.70 10.23
CA GLY A 159 7.23 9.02 10.67
C GLY A 159 6.16 10.09 10.64
N GLU A 160 6.60 11.31 10.92
CA GLU A 160 5.75 12.48 11.08
C GLU A 160 5.02 12.88 9.79
N GLU A 161 5.70 12.82 8.64
CA GLU A 161 5.13 13.25 7.38
C GLU A 161 3.93 12.37 6.98
N MET A 162 4.02 11.04 7.19
CA MET A 162 2.90 10.17 6.93
C MET A 162 1.75 10.37 7.93
N SER A 163 2.06 10.72 9.19
CA SER A 163 1.05 11.10 10.18
C SER A 163 0.21 12.28 9.70
N LYS A 164 0.86 13.34 9.21
CA LYS A 164 0.18 14.52 8.64
C LYS A 164 -0.69 14.14 7.42
N CYS A 165 -0.22 13.24 6.57
CA CYS A 165 -1.00 12.76 5.45
C CYS A 165 -2.29 12.06 5.90
N PHE A 166 -2.24 11.20 6.91
CA PHE A 166 -3.43 10.51 7.42
C PHE A 166 -4.39 11.45 8.15
N GLU A 167 -3.87 12.44 8.90
CA GLU A 167 -4.72 13.48 9.51
C GLU A 167 -5.55 14.20 8.46
N SER A 168 -4.95 14.57 7.33
CA SER A 168 -5.62 15.29 6.25
C SER A 168 -6.49 14.40 5.38
N ALA A 169 -5.95 13.24 4.96
CA ALA A 169 -6.60 12.35 3.99
C ALA A 169 -7.77 11.56 4.60
N PHE A 170 -7.70 11.20 5.87
CA PHE A 170 -8.66 10.33 6.54
C PHE A 170 -9.43 11.00 7.67
N ASP A 171 -9.25 12.30 7.88
CA ASP A 171 -9.83 13.01 9.02
C ASP A 171 -9.43 12.34 10.36
N ALA A 172 -8.21 11.80 10.39
CA ALA A 172 -7.67 11.09 11.54
C ALA A 172 -7.11 12.05 12.58
N LYS A 173 -7.04 11.58 13.82
CA LYS A 173 -6.47 12.36 14.93
C LYS A 173 -5.01 11.95 15.16
N ARG A 174 -4.20 12.90 15.61
CA ARG A 174 -2.81 12.67 16.00
C ARG A 174 -2.64 11.53 17.00
N THR A 175 -3.57 11.40 17.93
CA THR A 175 -3.59 10.36 18.97
C THR A 175 -3.82 8.94 18.42
N GLN A 176 -4.22 8.80 17.16
CA GLN A 176 -4.42 7.52 16.50
C GLN A 176 -3.14 6.99 15.81
N MET A 177 -2.07 7.80 15.75
CA MET A 177 -0.84 7.46 15.05
C MET A 177 0.08 6.61 15.92
N LEU A 178 0.39 5.40 15.46
CA LEU A 178 1.35 4.49 16.07
C LEU A 178 2.68 4.60 15.33
N LYS A 179 3.62 5.35 15.88
CA LYS A 179 4.96 5.59 15.31
C LYS A 179 5.88 4.38 15.58
N LEU A 180 5.52 3.22 15.07
CA LEU A 180 6.20 1.95 15.31
C LEU A 180 7.04 1.48 14.12
N GLY A 181 7.09 2.25 13.05
CA GLY A 181 7.68 1.83 11.79
C GLY A 181 6.71 1.02 10.93
N LEU A 182 7.21 0.50 9.81
CA LEU A 182 6.41 -0.20 8.82
C LEU A 182 6.89 -1.63 8.65
N PRO A 183 6.00 -2.63 8.76
CA PRO A 183 6.36 -4.04 8.67
C PRO A 183 7.08 -4.40 7.36
N ARG A 184 6.67 -3.83 6.23
CA ARG A 184 7.27 -4.06 4.91
C ARG A 184 8.77 -3.74 4.85
N LEU A 185 9.24 -2.82 5.70
CA LEU A 185 10.65 -2.38 5.71
C LEU A 185 11.54 -3.28 6.56
N THR A 186 10.98 -4.15 7.40
CA THR A 186 11.74 -5.01 8.34
C THR A 186 12.77 -5.88 7.63
N LYS A 187 12.47 -6.34 6.43
CA LYS A 187 13.38 -7.18 5.64
C LYS A 187 14.71 -6.51 5.36
N TYR A 188 14.73 -5.19 5.14
CA TYR A 188 15.96 -4.46 4.80
C TYR A 188 16.94 -4.35 5.97
N PHE A 189 16.44 -4.32 7.20
CA PHE A 189 17.27 -4.25 8.40
C PHE A 189 17.97 -5.58 8.78
N LYS A 190 17.51 -6.69 8.17
CA LYS A 190 18.04 -8.03 8.42
C LYS A 190 19.13 -8.44 7.43
N LEU A 191 19.41 -7.62 6.43
CA LEU A 191 20.30 -7.94 5.30
C LEU A 191 21.53 -7.04 5.29
N ASP A 192 22.67 -7.61 4.90
CA ASP A 192 23.79 -6.82 4.38
C ASP A 192 23.45 -6.43 2.93
N LEU A 193 23.04 -5.18 2.78
CA LEU A 193 22.53 -4.66 1.49
C LEU A 193 23.56 -4.71 0.37
N LYS A 194 24.85 -4.52 0.66
CA LYS A 194 25.91 -4.60 -0.35
C LYS A 194 26.11 -6.02 -0.87
N THR A 195 26.12 -6.97 0.04
CA THR A 195 26.22 -8.39 -0.32
C THR A 195 24.98 -8.85 -1.06
N GLU A 196 23.79 -8.47 -0.60
CA GLU A 196 22.54 -8.84 -1.25
C GLU A 196 22.40 -8.20 -2.65
N GLN A 197 22.81 -6.94 -2.82
CA GLN A 197 22.85 -6.31 -4.14
C GLN A 197 23.69 -7.09 -5.15
N LYS A 198 24.91 -7.51 -4.75
CA LYS A 198 25.80 -8.30 -5.62
C LYS A 198 25.20 -9.66 -5.96
N LYS A 199 24.62 -10.34 -4.99
CA LYS A 199 23.97 -11.64 -5.15
C LYS A 199 22.79 -11.56 -6.10
N LEU A 200 21.91 -10.59 -5.92
CA LEU A 200 20.75 -10.39 -6.78
C LEU A 200 21.14 -9.99 -8.20
N LYS A 201 22.10 -9.07 -8.38
CA LYS A 201 22.62 -8.72 -9.71
C LYS A 201 23.19 -9.93 -10.45
N LYS A 202 23.93 -10.79 -9.74
CA LYS A 202 24.45 -12.05 -10.31
C LYS A 202 23.30 -12.99 -10.70
N TYR A 203 22.31 -13.14 -9.85
CA TYR A 203 21.16 -14.01 -10.09
C TYR A 203 20.33 -13.57 -11.32
N TYR A 204 20.12 -12.27 -11.46
CA TYR A 204 19.35 -11.69 -12.58
C TYR A 204 20.20 -11.30 -13.80
N ASN A 205 21.49 -11.66 -13.82
CA ASN A 205 22.43 -11.37 -14.92
C ASN A 205 22.52 -9.88 -15.27
N ILE A 206 22.63 -9.02 -14.25
CA ILE A 206 22.80 -7.56 -14.43
C ILE A 206 24.28 -7.21 -14.15
N PRO A 207 25.12 -7.12 -15.20
CA PRO A 207 26.56 -6.91 -15.03
C PRO A 207 26.93 -5.45 -14.71
N ASN A 208 26.11 -4.50 -15.16
CA ASN A 208 26.36 -3.06 -15.08
C ASN A 208 25.72 -2.45 -13.82
N LYS A 209 25.89 -1.13 -13.65
CA LYS A 209 25.06 -0.36 -12.76
C LYS A 209 23.62 -0.42 -13.25
N LEU A 210 22.67 -0.45 -12.32
CA LEU A 210 21.24 -0.53 -12.62
C LEU A 210 20.56 0.82 -12.39
N ALA A 211 19.99 1.38 -13.45
CA ALA A 211 18.99 2.44 -13.38
C ALA A 211 17.59 1.80 -13.39
N LEU A 212 16.83 2.02 -12.36
CA LEU A 212 15.48 1.47 -12.23
C LEU A 212 14.44 2.58 -12.40
N TYR A 213 13.63 2.51 -13.45
CA TYR A 213 12.51 3.41 -13.68
C TYR A 213 11.22 2.79 -13.16
N VAL A 214 10.61 3.42 -12.16
CA VAL A 214 9.40 2.95 -11.46
C VAL A 214 8.38 4.09 -11.33
N PRO A 215 7.65 4.42 -12.41
CA PRO A 215 6.67 5.50 -12.39
C PRO A 215 5.38 5.12 -11.70
N THR A 216 4.63 6.13 -11.24
CA THR A 216 3.26 5.98 -10.77
C THR A 216 2.33 5.54 -11.89
N TYR A 217 1.39 4.63 -11.62
CA TYR A 217 0.35 4.23 -12.56
C TYR A 217 -0.60 5.40 -12.89
N ARG A 218 -0.95 5.51 -14.16
CA ARG A 218 -1.96 6.44 -14.69
C ARG A 218 -2.99 5.69 -15.51
N GLU A 219 -4.26 5.96 -15.27
CA GLU A 219 -5.36 5.22 -15.90
C GLU A 219 -5.51 5.51 -17.40
N ASN A 220 -5.13 6.71 -17.85
CA ASN A 220 -5.46 7.21 -19.19
C ASN A 220 -4.27 7.35 -20.16
N GLN A 221 -3.06 6.99 -19.76
CA GLN A 221 -1.85 7.18 -20.58
C GLN A 221 -1.07 5.86 -20.67
N MET A 222 -1.41 5.03 -21.66
CA MET A 222 -0.82 3.69 -21.73
C MET A 222 0.55 3.64 -22.42
N ASP A 223 0.91 4.58 -23.30
CA ASP A 223 1.98 4.34 -24.26
C ASP A 223 3.25 5.19 -24.14
N ASN A 224 3.27 6.32 -23.43
CA ASN A 224 4.37 7.30 -23.56
C ASN A 224 5.19 7.50 -22.29
N ARG A 225 5.31 6.49 -21.42
CA ARG A 225 5.90 6.68 -20.10
C ARG A 225 7.16 5.88 -19.87
N GLN A 226 7.59 5.15 -20.88
CA GLN A 226 8.86 4.41 -20.83
C GLN A 226 10.01 5.34 -21.22
N ILE A 227 11.13 5.16 -20.53
CA ILE A 227 12.39 5.74 -20.97
C ILE A 227 12.91 4.87 -22.11
N ASP A 228 13.36 5.49 -23.22
CA ASP A 228 13.98 4.78 -24.34
C ASP A 228 15.26 4.10 -23.85
N LYS A 229 15.20 2.80 -23.67
CA LYS A 229 16.30 1.97 -23.16
C LYS A 229 17.51 2.01 -24.06
N VAL A 230 17.31 1.94 -25.38
CA VAL A 230 18.40 1.91 -26.35
C VAL A 230 19.16 3.25 -26.35
N TYR A 231 18.41 4.34 -26.34
CA TYR A 231 19.00 5.67 -26.25
C TYR A 231 19.71 5.88 -24.93
N PHE A 232 19.07 5.52 -23.81
CA PHE A 232 19.62 5.67 -22.46
C PHE A 232 20.95 4.92 -22.30
N GLU A 233 20.97 3.63 -22.65
CA GLU A 233 22.16 2.78 -22.51
C GLU A 233 23.28 3.18 -23.49
N LYS A 234 22.93 3.75 -24.65
CA LYS A 234 23.92 4.35 -25.58
C LYS A 234 24.59 5.56 -24.96
N GLN A 235 23.84 6.43 -24.26
CA GLN A 235 24.39 7.62 -23.60
C GLN A 235 25.15 7.28 -22.31
N LEU A 236 24.72 6.24 -21.61
CA LEU A 236 25.26 5.78 -20.32
C LEU A 236 25.64 4.30 -20.38
N PRO A 237 26.70 3.92 -21.10
CA PRO A 237 27.04 2.52 -21.41
C PRO A 237 27.37 1.68 -20.18
N ASN A 238 27.67 2.32 -19.03
CA ASN A 238 27.90 1.63 -17.76
C ASN A 238 26.64 1.32 -16.98
N TYR A 239 25.47 1.67 -17.52
CA TYR A 239 24.17 1.42 -16.90
C TYR A 239 23.34 0.45 -17.74
N THR A 240 22.57 -0.38 -17.06
CA THR A 240 21.42 -1.11 -17.61
C THR A 240 20.16 -0.44 -17.12
N LEU A 241 19.20 -0.15 -18.00
CA LEU A 241 17.91 0.41 -17.65
C LEU A 241 16.86 -0.68 -17.56
N ILE A 242 16.08 -0.68 -16.46
CA ILE A 242 14.87 -1.48 -16.33
C ILE A 242 13.67 -0.54 -16.18
N ASN A 243 12.69 -0.69 -17.08
CA ASN A 243 11.40 -0.01 -17.02
C ASN A 243 10.39 -0.90 -16.27
N GLN A 244 10.30 -0.77 -14.95
CA GLN A 244 9.33 -1.49 -14.12
C GLN A 244 8.00 -0.73 -14.08
N LEU A 245 7.16 -0.95 -15.07
CA LEU A 245 5.84 -0.33 -15.17
C LEU A 245 4.79 -1.15 -14.41
N HIS A 246 3.58 -0.58 -14.29
CA HIS A 246 2.47 -1.33 -13.68
C HIS A 246 2.13 -2.58 -14.51
N PRO A 247 1.78 -3.72 -13.88
CA PRO A 247 1.48 -4.98 -14.59
C PRO A 247 0.35 -4.91 -15.63
N SER A 248 -0.51 -3.91 -15.56
CA SER A 248 -1.56 -3.69 -16.57
C SER A 248 -1.08 -3.02 -17.85
N ILE A 249 0.18 -2.54 -17.89
CA ILE A 249 0.76 -1.91 -19.07
C ILE A 249 1.37 -3.00 -19.96
N PRO A 250 0.96 -3.10 -21.24
CA PRO A 250 1.55 -4.04 -22.18
C PRO A 250 3.06 -3.83 -22.32
N ASN A 251 3.79 -4.93 -22.49
CA ASN A 251 5.26 -4.94 -22.69
C ASN A 251 6.08 -4.35 -21.54
N SER A 252 5.50 -4.24 -20.33
CA SER A 252 6.29 -3.88 -19.16
C SER A 252 7.27 -5.01 -18.78
N GLU A 253 8.50 -4.65 -18.44
CA GLU A 253 9.50 -5.61 -17.95
C GLU A 253 9.17 -6.00 -16.50
N HIS A 254 9.03 -7.30 -16.23
CA HIS A 254 8.80 -7.85 -14.89
C HIS A 254 9.87 -8.89 -14.57
N ILE A 255 11.11 -8.43 -14.43
CA ILE A 255 12.28 -9.30 -14.24
C ILE A 255 12.32 -9.85 -12.82
N ALA A 256 11.97 -9.03 -11.83
CA ALA A 256 12.07 -9.35 -10.41
C ALA A 256 10.99 -8.62 -9.59
N PRO A 257 10.72 -9.04 -8.35
CA PRO A 257 9.91 -8.27 -7.41
C PRO A 257 10.50 -6.86 -7.20
N THR A 258 9.62 -5.87 -7.05
CA THR A 258 10.03 -4.45 -6.91
C THR A 258 11.03 -4.23 -5.76
N SER A 259 10.87 -4.94 -4.64
CA SER A 259 11.81 -4.84 -3.52
C SER A 259 13.22 -5.34 -3.85
N GLU A 260 13.34 -6.38 -4.68
CA GLU A 260 14.63 -6.88 -5.15
C GLU A 260 15.25 -5.92 -6.17
N LEU A 261 14.43 -5.34 -7.07
CA LEU A 261 14.87 -4.32 -8.01
C LEU A 261 15.41 -3.09 -7.29
N ILE A 262 14.72 -2.62 -6.25
CA ILE A 262 15.19 -1.49 -5.42
C ILE A 262 16.54 -1.83 -4.75
N MET A 263 16.69 -3.03 -4.22
CA MET A 263 17.98 -3.47 -3.64
C MET A 263 19.10 -3.52 -4.67
N MET A 264 18.81 -3.98 -5.90
CA MET A 264 19.80 -4.04 -6.98
C MET A 264 20.17 -2.68 -7.57
N ALA A 265 19.23 -1.73 -7.56
CA ALA A 265 19.41 -0.43 -8.21
C ALA A 265 20.59 0.36 -7.65
N ASP A 266 21.30 1.05 -8.55
CA ASP A 266 22.31 2.06 -8.20
C ASP A 266 21.72 3.46 -8.25
N ILE A 267 20.68 3.67 -9.06
CA ILE A 267 19.86 4.89 -9.11
C ILE A 267 18.39 4.52 -9.35
N ILE A 268 17.49 5.23 -8.68
CA ILE A 268 16.06 5.16 -8.92
C ILE A 268 15.63 6.36 -9.76
N ILE A 269 14.84 6.09 -10.80
CA ILE A 269 14.14 7.13 -11.57
C ILE A 269 12.66 6.90 -11.31
N SER A 270 11.98 7.89 -10.77
CA SER A 270 10.55 7.78 -10.42
C SER A 270 9.86 9.12 -10.58
N ASP A 271 8.65 9.23 -10.10
CA ASP A 271 7.84 10.45 -10.14
C ASP A 271 7.13 10.69 -8.80
N TYR A 272 5.82 10.50 -8.74
CA TYR A 272 4.99 10.75 -7.54
C TYR A 272 4.72 9.48 -6.72
N SER A 273 5.46 8.41 -7.00
CA SER A 273 5.40 7.15 -6.28
C SER A 273 5.99 7.26 -4.87
N SER A 274 5.56 6.42 -3.96
CA SER A 274 6.18 6.26 -2.63
C SER A 274 7.48 5.45 -2.67
N LEU A 275 7.83 4.82 -3.77
CA LEU A 275 9.03 3.97 -3.88
C LEU A 275 10.34 4.72 -3.64
N PRO A 276 10.52 5.99 -4.05
CA PRO A 276 11.69 6.78 -3.67
C PRO A 276 11.88 6.90 -2.15
N ILE A 277 10.80 6.98 -1.39
CA ILE A 277 10.87 7.05 0.07
C ILE A 277 11.38 5.73 0.65
N GLU A 278 10.89 4.59 0.13
CA GLU A 278 11.41 3.26 0.50
C GLU A 278 12.89 3.10 0.09
N ALA A 279 13.23 3.50 -1.12
CA ALA A 279 14.59 3.44 -1.64
C ALA A 279 15.59 4.32 -0.86
N SER A 280 15.15 5.44 -0.30
CA SER A 280 15.97 6.33 0.52
C SER A 280 16.49 5.64 1.78
N LEU A 281 15.73 4.70 2.34
CA LEU A 281 16.17 3.86 3.47
C LEU A 281 17.40 3.01 3.12
N LEU A 282 17.53 2.64 1.84
CA LEU A 282 18.66 1.88 1.31
C LEU A 282 19.79 2.78 0.75
N ASN A 283 19.74 4.08 1.03
CA ASN A 283 20.65 5.09 0.50
C ASN A 283 20.76 5.09 -1.05
N LYS A 284 19.65 4.77 -1.72
CA LYS A 284 19.60 4.82 -3.19
C LYS A 284 19.32 6.25 -3.65
N PRO A 285 20.19 6.86 -4.49
CA PRO A 285 19.90 8.15 -5.07
C PRO A 285 18.68 8.07 -5.98
N THR A 286 17.86 9.11 -5.98
CA THR A 286 16.65 9.18 -6.80
C THR A 286 16.64 10.42 -7.67
N LEU A 287 16.27 10.25 -8.94
CA LEU A 287 15.91 11.29 -9.87
C LEU A 287 14.41 11.28 -10.08
N PHE A 288 13.76 12.42 -9.95
CA PHE A 288 12.32 12.56 -10.16
C PHE A 288 12.04 13.03 -11.58
N TYR A 289 11.57 12.11 -12.44
CA TYR A 289 11.19 12.40 -13.81
C TYR A 289 9.71 12.80 -13.85
N VAL A 290 9.45 14.13 -13.87
CA VAL A 290 8.14 14.72 -13.60
C VAL A 290 7.64 15.53 -14.80
N PHE A 291 7.68 14.94 -15.99
CA PHE A 291 7.31 15.59 -17.25
C PHE A 291 5.86 16.07 -17.29
N ASP A 292 4.96 15.46 -16.53
CA ASP A 292 3.53 15.73 -16.46
C ASP A 292 3.09 16.37 -15.11
N GLU A 293 4.00 17.08 -14.45
CA GLU A 293 3.80 17.60 -13.09
C GLU A 293 2.52 18.45 -12.94
N GLU A 294 2.28 19.36 -13.87
CA GLU A 294 1.12 20.25 -13.84
C GLU A 294 -0.19 19.49 -14.00
N GLU A 295 -0.24 18.59 -14.98
CA GLU A 295 -1.42 17.73 -15.18
C GLU A 295 -1.69 16.84 -13.97
N TYR A 296 -0.64 16.28 -13.38
CA TYR A 296 -0.76 15.41 -12.22
C TYR A 296 -1.22 16.16 -10.96
N GLU A 297 -0.71 17.38 -10.76
CA GLU A 297 -1.18 18.29 -9.70
C GLU A 297 -2.68 18.58 -9.85
N ASP A 298 -3.14 18.91 -11.06
CA ASP A 298 -4.54 19.22 -11.31
C ASP A 298 -5.46 18.02 -11.04
N VAL A 299 -5.07 16.83 -11.50
CA VAL A 299 -5.91 15.63 -11.44
C VAL A 299 -5.91 14.97 -10.06
N ARG A 300 -4.75 14.85 -9.41
CA ARG A 300 -4.59 14.12 -8.15
C ARG A 300 -4.18 15.00 -6.98
N GLY A 301 -3.40 16.02 -7.25
CA GLY A 301 -2.74 16.84 -6.25
C GLY A 301 -1.45 16.23 -5.71
N LEU A 302 -0.47 17.10 -5.46
CA LEU A 302 0.81 16.77 -4.85
C LEU A 302 0.86 17.35 -3.44
N ASN A 303 1.47 16.64 -2.50
CA ASN A 303 1.51 17.07 -1.12
C ASN A 303 2.75 17.94 -0.82
N GLN A 304 2.84 18.46 0.41
CA GLN A 304 3.95 19.31 0.83
C GLN A 304 5.29 18.56 0.81
N PHE A 305 5.30 17.26 1.13
CA PHE A 305 6.52 16.47 1.09
C PHE A 305 7.13 16.41 -0.33
N TYR A 306 6.29 16.27 -1.37
CA TYR A 306 6.75 16.38 -2.74
C TYR A 306 7.32 17.78 -3.06
N ARG A 307 6.65 18.84 -2.60
CA ARG A 307 7.08 20.23 -2.83
C ARG A 307 8.43 20.54 -2.17
N ASP A 308 8.69 19.91 -1.04
CA ASP A 308 9.94 20.08 -0.28
C ASP A 308 11.14 19.36 -0.93
N ILE A 309 10.90 18.46 -1.89
CA ILE A 309 11.99 17.87 -2.68
C ILE A 309 12.68 18.97 -3.50
N PRO A 310 14.01 19.14 -3.35
CA PRO A 310 14.72 20.18 -4.09
C PRO A 310 14.57 20.05 -5.61
N THR A 311 14.42 21.18 -6.30
CA THR A 311 14.13 21.23 -7.74
C THR A 311 15.20 20.58 -8.60
N PHE A 312 16.46 20.57 -8.16
CA PHE A 312 17.55 19.96 -8.92
C PHE A 312 17.47 18.42 -9.01
N TYR A 313 16.65 17.79 -8.19
CA TYR A 313 16.33 16.36 -8.33
C TYR A 313 15.15 16.10 -9.29
N LYS A 314 14.43 17.14 -9.71
CA LYS A 314 13.26 17.06 -10.57
C LYS A 314 13.63 17.43 -11.99
N VAL A 315 13.36 16.51 -12.92
CA VAL A 315 13.64 16.74 -14.36
C VAL A 315 12.36 16.51 -15.17
N LYS A 316 12.21 17.29 -16.25
CA LYS A 316 11.04 17.21 -17.15
C LYS A 316 11.41 16.67 -18.54
N HIS A 317 12.71 16.58 -18.85
CA HIS A 317 13.22 16.17 -20.16
C HIS A 317 14.35 15.17 -20.02
#